data_a8d76ea986cc47f4c51b70f21e5f4b47
#
_entry.id   a8d76ea986cc47f4c51b70f21e5f4b47
#
_cell.length_a   1.000
_cell.length_b   1.000
_cell.length_c   1.000
_cell.angle_alpha   90.00
_cell.angle_beta   90.00
_cell.angle_gamma   90.00
#
_symmetry.space_group_name_H-M   'P 1'
#
loop_
_entity.id
_entity.type
_entity.pdbx_description
1 polymer ?
#
loop_
_entity_poly.entity_id
_entity_poly.type
_entity_poly.pdbx_seq_one_letter_code
_entity_poly.pdbx_strand_id
1 'polypeptide(L)'
;MSKTLALVGNPNSGKTTLFNNLTGSKQYVGNWPGVTVERKGGKLKKHDGFEVMDLPGIYSLSPYSPEEVITRNYLLEENPDVIVNIVDGSNLERNLYLTMQLLEMGCKVVVALNMMDLVRANGDVLDTELLSKELGCQVVPITATSGEGVEQLVARAVQIAQTQCDRKDPNSFSEEVERVLQEIGEMVAPMPHIERRWQL
;
A
#
# COMPACT_ATOMS: atom_id res chain seq x y z
N MET A 1 -21.18 -4.34 5.46
CA MET A 1 -20.23 -3.23 5.69
C MET A 1 -19.49 -2.98 4.40
N SER A 2 -19.26 -1.72 4.04
CA SER A 2 -18.41 -1.36 2.91
C SER A 2 -16.96 -1.72 3.24
N LYS A 3 -16.21 -2.22 2.25
CA LYS A 3 -14.78 -2.52 2.39
C LYS A 3 -13.95 -1.36 1.86
N THR A 4 -12.82 -1.10 2.49
CA THR A 4 -11.95 0.03 2.14
C THR A 4 -10.66 -0.44 1.50
N LEU A 5 -10.38 0.13 0.33
CA LEU A 5 -9.13 0.00 -0.40
C LEU A 5 -8.37 1.32 -0.26
N ALA A 6 -7.21 1.31 0.39
CA ALA A 6 -6.37 2.50 0.52
C ALA A 6 -5.29 2.53 -0.56
N LEU A 7 -5.16 3.66 -1.27
CA LEU A 7 -4.05 3.90 -2.19
C LEU A 7 -2.91 4.60 -1.46
N VAL A 8 -1.73 4.00 -1.47
CA VAL A 8 -0.51 4.51 -0.86
C VAL A 8 0.59 4.50 -1.91
N GLY A 9 1.50 5.45 -1.86
CA GLY A 9 2.65 5.47 -2.76
C GLY A 9 3.43 6.76 -2.69
N ASN A 10 4.60 6.74 -3.29
CA ASN A 10 5.48 7.90 -3.35
C ASN A 10 4.86 9.03 -4.18
N PRO A 11 5.23 10.29 -3.91
CA PRO A 11 4.89 11.40 -4.80
C PRO A 11 5.31 11.08 -6.24
N ASN A 12 4.44 11.41 -7.20
CA ASN A 12 4.65 11.20 -8.64
C ASN A 12 4.70 9.73 -9.12
N SER A 13 4.37 8.75 -8.29
CA SER A 13 4.28 7.33 -8.70
C SER A 13 3.09 7.00 -9.63
N GLY A 14 2.23 7.98 -9.93
CA GLY A 14 1.00 7.80 -10.73
C GLY A 14 -0.25 7.51 -9.91
N LYS A 15 -0.22 7.76 -8.59
CA LYS A 15 -1.31 7.47 -7.65
C LYS A 15 -2.63 8.14 -8.05
N THR A 16 -2.62 9.44 -8.34
CA THR A 16 -3.83 10.17 -8.76
C THR A 16 -4.40 9.63 -10.07
N THR A 17 -3.56 9.26 -11.03
CA THR A 17 -4.01 8.65 -12.29
C THR A 17 -4.71 7.32 -12.04
N LEU A 18 -4.12 6.47 -11.21
CA LEU A 18 -4.74 5.20 -10.82
C LEU A 18 -6.04 5.42 -10.06
N PHE A 19 -6.09 6.34 -9.10
CA PHE A 19 -7.30 6.69 -8.37
C PHE A 19 -8.46 7.07 -9.30
N ASN A 20 -8.20 7.91 -10.29
CA ASN A 20 -9.20 8.31 -11.30
C ASN A 20 -9.67 7.11 -12.15
N ASN A 21 -8.77 6.19 -12.48
CA ASN A 21 -9.14 4.97 -13.20
C ASN A 21 -10.05 4.08 -12.37
N LEU A 22 -9.79 3.95 -11.09
CA LEU A 22 -10.54 3.09 -10.17
C LEU A 22 -11.92 3.66 -9.82
N THR A 23 -12.06 4.98 -9.64
CA THR A 23 -13.27 5.59 -9.08
C THR A 23 -14.16 6.30 -10.12
N GLY A 24 -13.60 6.75 -11.23
CA GLY A 24 -14.34 7.52 -12.25
C GLY A 24 -14.84 8.87 -11.72
N SER A 25 -16.10 9.22 -12.05
CA SER A 25 -16.70 10.51 -11.71
C SER A 25 -17.32 10.60 -10.31
N LYS A 26 -17.45 9.48 -9.61
CA LYS A 26 -18.08 9.41 -8.27
C LYS A 26 -17.02 9.54 -7.17
N GLN A 27 -16.44 10.71 -7.07
CA GLN A 27 -15.42 11.03 -6.07
C GLN A 27 -15.96 12.07 -5.09
N TYR A 28 -15.46 12.05 -3.87
CA TYR A 28 -15.63 13.14 -2.92
C TYR A 28 -14.26 13.69 -2.53
N VAL A 29 -14.20 15.01 -2.34
CA VAL A 29 -12.99 15.74 -2.01
C VAL A 29 -13.27 16.60 -0.78
N GLY A 30 -12.36 16.58 0.17
CA GLY A 30 -12.39 17.39 1.39
C GLY A 30 -10.98 17.59 1.90
N ASN A 31 -10.85 18.02 3.13
CA ASN A 31 -9.56 18.08 3.81
C ASN A 31 -9.51 17.08 4.97
N TRP A 32 -8.32 16.62 5.28
CA TRP A 32 -8.11 15.87 6.51
C TRP A 32 -8.36 16.76 7.72
N PRO A 33 -8.94 16.25 8.83
CA PRO A 33 -9.25 17.03 10.01
C PRO A 33 -8.02 17.78 10.55
N GLY A 34 -8.17 19.09 10.76
CA GLY A 34 -7.14 19.93 11.38
C GLY A 34 -5.95 20.33 10.51
N VAL A 35 -5.95 19.96 9.22
CA VAL A 35 -4.86 20.27 8.28
C VAL A 35 -5.39 20.70 6.91
N THR A 36 -4.52 21.32 6.10
CA THR A 36 -4.83 21.74 4.71
C THR A 36 -4.59 20.65 3.66
N VAL A 37 -4.28 19.44 4.09
CA VAL A 37 -4.01 18.31 3.20
C VAL A 37 -5.32 17.76 2.66
N GLU A 38 -5.38 17.55 1.35
CA GLU A 38 -6.58 17.11 0.65
C GLU A 38 -6.87 15.62 0.93
N ARG A 39 -8.15 15.32 1.19
CA ARG A 39 -8.68 13.96 1.36
C ARG A 39 -9.56 13.64 0.18
N LYS A 40 -9.23 12.57 -0.54
CA LYS A 40 -10.01 12.08 -1.70
C LYS A 40 -10.49 10.66 -1.46
N GLY A 41 -11.73 10.42 -1.82
CA GLY A 41 -12.29 9.08 -1.78
C GLY A 41 -13.34 8.89 -2.87
N GLY A 42 -13.68 7.65 -3.15
CA GLY A 42 -14.68 7.33 -4.16
C GLY A 42 -15.07 5.87 -4.17
N LYS A 43 -16.16 5.54 -4.86
CA LYS A 43 -16.60 4.16 -5.03
C LYS A 43 -15.77 3.45 -6.09
N LEU A 44 -15.36 2.22 -5.82
CA LEU A 44 -14.68 1.38 -6.80
C LEU A 44 -15.63 1.03 -7.95
N LYS A 45 -15.20 1.27 -9.19
CA LYS A 45 -15.97 0.90 -10.38
C LYS A 45 -16.20 -0.60 -10.45
N LYS A 46 -17.39 -1.00 -10.90
CA LYS A 46 -17.79 -2.41 -11.12
C LYS A 46 -17.77 -3.30 -9.86
N HIS A 47 -17.50 -2.74 -8.66
CA HIS A 47 -17.46 -3.48 -7.41
C HIS A 47 -18.25 -2.75 -6.33
N ASP A 48 -19.55 -3.07 -6.23
CA ASP A 48 -20.40 -2.52 -5.18
C ASP A 48 -19.92 -2.96 -3.79
N GLY A 49 -19.96 -2.04 -2.83
CA GLY A 49 -19.51 -2.29 -1.47
C GLY A 49 -18.01 -2.07 -1.25
N PHE A 50 -17.28 -1.55 -2.24
CA PHE A 50 -15.88 -1.13 -2.07
C PHE A 50 -15.74 0.38 -2.23
N GLU A 51 -15.00 0.98 -1.31
CA GLU A 51 -14.57 2.37 -1.36
C GLU A 51 -13.06 2.46 -1.53
N VAL A 52 -12.62 3.44 -2.32
CA VAL A 52 -11.20 3.73 -2.53
C VAL A 52 -10.88 5.02 -1.81
N MET A 53 -9.86 5.00 -0.96
CA MET A 53 -9.32 6.17 -0.27
C MET A 53 -7.95 6.51 -0.85
N ASP A 54 -7.79 7.73 -1.37
CA ASP A 54 -6.49 8.22 -1.84
C ASP A 54 -5.75 8.89 -0.68
N LEU A 55 -4.68 8.28 -0.21
CA LEU A 55 -3.85 8.83 0.86
C LEU A 55 -2.79 9.77 0.30
N PRO A 56 -2.29 10.72 1.09
CA PRO A 56 -1.20 11.61 0.66
C PRO A 56 0.01 10.84 0.16
N GLY A 57 0.73 11.41 -0.82
CA GLY A 57 1.97 10.82 -1.32
C GLY A 57 3.10 10.97 -0.29
N ILE A 58 3.71 9.84 0.09
CA ILE A 58 4.73 9.77 1.13
C ILE A 58 5.90 8.90 0.68
N TYR A 59 7.06 9.09 1.27
CA TYR A 59 8.23 8.25 1.04
C TYR A 59 8.44 7.21 2.14
N SER A 60 7.94 7.48 3.33
CA SER A 60 8.03 6.61 4.50
C SER A 60 6.85 6.83 5.45
N LEU A 61 6.68 5.94 6.43
CA LEU A 61 5.72 6.08 7.51
C LEU A 61 6.30 6.80 8.74
N SER A 62 7.49 7.38 8.61
CA SER A 62 8.13 8.18 9.65
C SER A 62 7.40 9.53 9.80
N PRO A 63 7.06 9.96 11.02
CA PRO A 63 6.15 11.10 11.24
C PRO A 63 6.86 12.46 11.12
N TYR A 64 7.53 12.72 10.00
CA TYR A 64 8.27 13.99 9.80
C TYR A 64 7.46 15.06 9.07
N SER A 65 6.52 14.66 8.20
CA SER A 65 5.65 15.60 7.48
C SER A 65 4.18 15.40 7.86
N PRO A 66 3.31 16.41 7.68
CA PRO A 66 1.88 16.26 7.90
C PRO A 66 1.27 15.11 7.08
N GLU A 67 1.73 14.91 5.85
CA GLU A 67 1.29 13.85 4.94
C GLU A 67 1.63 12.46 5.48
N GLU A 68 2.83 12.28 6.02
CA GLU A 68 3.27 11.03 6.64
C GLU A 68 2.50 10.73 7.92
N VAL A 69 2.28 11.75 8.77
CA VAL A 69 1.46 11.62 9.99
C VAL A 69 0.03 11.21 9.63
N ILE A 70 -0.60 11.86 8.65
CA ILE A 70 -1.96 11.55 8.21
C ILE A 70 -2.05 10.12 7.71
N THR A 71 -1.16 9.73 6.79
CA THR A 71 -1.17 8.39 6.21
C THR A 71 -0.97 7.33 7.28
N ARG A 72 0.02 7.52 8.17
CA ARG A 72 0.29 6.62 9.27
C ARG A 72 -0.92 6.47 10.19
N ASN A 73 -1.50 7.57 10.67
CA ASN A 73 -2.65 7.54 11.57
C ASN A 73 -3.85 6.86 10.90
N TYR A 74 -4.11 7.16 9.63
CA TYR A 74 -5.17 6.50 8.87
C TYR A 74 -5.01 4.97 8.83
N LEU A 75 -3.79 4.49 8.56
CA LEU A 75 -3.53 3.05 8.51
C LEU A 75 -3.69 2.39 9.88
N LEU A 76 -3.32 3.09 10.97
CA LEU A 76 -3.43 2.59 12.33
C LEU A 76 -4.87 2.58 12.86
N GLU A 77 -5.64 3.62 12.58
CA GLU A 77 -6.95 3.85 13.17
C GLU A 77 -8.09 3.23 12.33
N GLU A 78 -8.04 3.43 11.02
CA GLU A 78 -9.10 2.99 10.10
C GLU A 78 -8.91 1.56 9.60
N ASN A 79 -7.70 1.01 9.66
CA ASN A 79 -7.37 -0.37 9.30
C ASN A 79 -8.01 -0.83 7.98
N PRO A 80 -7.61 -0.29 6.82
CA PRO A 80 -8.24 -0.61 5.54
C PRO A 80 -8.16 -2.10 5.21
N ASP A 81 -9.18 -2.65 4.55
CA ASP A 81 -9.26 -4.08 4.20
C ASP A 81 -8.11 -4.52 3.27
N VAL A 82 -7.60 -3.61 2.46
CA VAL A 82 -6.44 -3.83 1.58
C VAL A 82 -5.76 -2.51 1.24
N ILE A 83 -4.44 -2.54 1.13
CA ILE A 83 -3.63 -1.43 0.63
C ILE A 83 -3.16 -1.76 -0.78
N VAL A 84 -3.42 -0.85 -1.72
CA VAL A 84 -2.75 -0.84 -3.03
C VAL A 84 -1.59 0.14 -2.94
N ASN A 85 -0.38 -0.40 -2.86
CA ASN A 85 0.83 0.39 -2.84
C ASN A 85 1.36 0.60 -4.26
N ILE A 86 1.38 1.84 -4.72
CA ILE A 86 1.80 2.20 -6.07
C ILE A 86 3.30 2.47 -6.07
N VAL A 87 4.00 1.67 -6.84
CA VAL A 87 5.46 1.65 -6.97
C VAL A 87 5.83 2.06 -8.38
N ASP A 88 6.71 3.03 -8.53
CA ASP A 88 7.31 3.40 -9.80
C ASP A 88 8.36 2.37 -10.22
N GLY A 89 8.07 1.61 -11.28
CA GLY A 89 8.96 0.57 -11.78
C GLY A 89 10.28 1.10 -12.35
N SER A 90 10.33 2.36 -12.78
CA SER A 90 11.56 2.99 -13.25
C SER A 90 12.48 3.45 -12.10
N ASN A 91 11.99 3.44 -10.85
CA ASN A 91 12.73 3.84 -9.65
C ASN A 91 12.42 2.92 -8.46
N LEU A 92 12.60 1.63 -8.68
CA LEU A 92 12.11 0.55 -7.82
C LEU A 92 12.65 0.62 -6.40
N GLU A 93 13.97 0.72 -6.23
CA GLU A 93 14.66 0.69 -4.94
C GLU A 93 14.08 1.73 -3.95
N ARG A 94 13.95 2.97 -4.38
CA ARG A 94 13.42 4.06 -3.55
C ARG A 94 11.97 3.83 -3.16
N ASN A 95 11.16 3.25 -4.06
CA ASN A 95 9.74 3.05 -3.82
C ASN A 95 9.46 1.84 -2.92
N LEU A 96 10.29 0.80 -2.97
CA LEU A 96 10.13 -0.40 -2.16
C LEU A 96 10.35 -0.16 -0.67
N TYR A 97 11.04 0.91 -0.27
CA TYR A 97 11.20 1.24 1.15
C TYR A 97 9.85 1.41 1.86
N LEU A 98 8.93 2.16 1.26
CA LEU A 98 7.57 2.30 1.78
C LEU A 98 6.81 0.97 1.77
N THR A 99 6.99 0.16 0.71
CA THR A 99 6.39 -1.17 0.61
C THR A 99 6.78 -2.03 1.81
N MET A 100 8.07 -2.06 2.15
CA MET A 100 8.57 -2.85 3.28
C MET A 100 7.93 -2.41 4.60
N GLN A 101 7.83 -1.10 4.86
CA GLN A 101 7.20 -0.59 6.07
C GLN A 101 5.70 -0.98 6.17
N LEU A 102 4.95 -0.91 5.04
CA LEU A 102 3.56 -1.36 5.01
C LEU A 102 3.43 -2.86 5.29
N LEU A 103 4.36 -3.63 4.78
CA LEU A 103 4.44 -5.07 5.03
C LEU A 103 4.77 -5.36 6.50
N GLU A 104 5.71 -4.68 7.11
CA GLU A 104 6.08 -4.80 8.52
C GLU A 104 4.95 -4.42 9.48
N MET A 105 4.09 -3.45 9.08
CA MET A 105 2.88 -3.11 9.84
C MET A 105 1.82 -4.22 9.91
N GLY A 106 1.99 -5.32 9.17
CA GLY A 106 0.97 -6.34 9.07
C GLY A 106 -0.17 -6.03 8.10
N CYS A 107 -0.06 -4.99 7.28
CA CYS A 107 -1.08 -4.62 6.32
C CYS A 107 -1.21 -5.64 5.17
N LYS A 108 -2.44 -5.83 4.68
CA LYS A 108 -2.68 -6.59 3.45
C LYS A 108 -2.31 -5.70 2.26
N VAL A 109 -1.19 -5.98 1.60
CA VAL A 109 -0.64 -5.15 0.53
C VAL A 109 -0.73 -5.86 -0.81
N VAL A 110 -1.14 -5.11 -1.84
CA VAL A 110 -0.92 -5.42 -3.25
C VAL A 110 -0.05 -4.34 -3.85
N VAL A 111 1.05 -4.69 -4.46
CA VAL A 111 1.92 -3.74 -5.16
C VAL A 111 1.39 -3.54 -6.59
N ALA A 112 1.04 -2.31 -6.91
CA ALA A 112 0.79 -1.84 -8.26
C ALA A 112 2.10 -1.32 -8.86
N LEU A 113 2.82 -2.16 -9.58
CA LEU A 113 4.08 -1.82 -10.23
C LEU A 113 3.78 -1.00 -11.49
N ASN A 114 3.83 0.31 -11.36
CA ASN A 114 3.43 1.27 -12.38
C ASN A 114 4.59 1.71 -13.28
N MET A 115 4.26 2.44 -14.34
CA MET A 115 5.22 2.95 -15.34
C MET A 115 5.92 1.83 -16.13
N MET A 116 5.24 0.70 -16.35
CA MET A 116 5.79 -0.41 -17.11
C MET A 116 6.06 -0.08 -18.57
N ASP A 117 5.41 0.92 -19.11
CA ASP A 117 5.74 1.52 -20.43
C ASP A 117 7.14 2.15 -20.46
N LEU A 118 7.52 2.88 -19.40
CA LEU A 118 8.86 3.46 -19.27
C LEU A 118 9.93 2.39 -19.05
N VAL A 119 9.65 1.40 -18.20
CA VAL A 119 10.54 0.25 -17.96
C VAL A 119 10.86 -0.44 -19.30
N ARG A 120 9.82 -0.76 -20.08
CA ARG A 120 9.99 -1.37 -21.42
C ARG A 120 10.71 -0.46 -22.41
N ALA A 121 10.42 0.84 -22.39
CA ALA A 121 11.08 1.80 -23.28
C ALA A 121 12.59 1.94 -22.99
N ASN A 122 12.99 1.79 -21.74
CA ASN A 122 14.40 1.79 -21.32
C ASN A 122 15.12 0.46 -21.65
N GLY A 123 14.41 -0.58 -22.06
CA GLY A 123 14.95 -1.91 -22.30
C GLY A 123 15.14 -2.74 -21.03
N ASP A 124 14.60 -2.28 -19.91
CA ASP A 124 14.67 -2.99 -18.64
C ASP A 124 13.63 -4.11 -18.58
N VAL A 125 13.96 -5.18 -17.83
CA VAL A 125 13.07 -6.31 -17.57
C VAL A 125 12.95 -6.49 -16.06
N LEU A 126 11.70 -6.43 -15.54
CA LEU A 126 11.42 -6.69 -14.13
C LEU A 126 10.72 -8.04 -13.99
N ASP A 127 11.31 -8.94 -13.22
CA ASP A 127 10.69 -10.22 -12.85
C ASP A 127 9.68 -9.99 -11.71
N THR A 128 8.41 -9.82 -12.11
CA THR A 128 7.32 -9.54 -11.16
C THR A 128 6.96 -10.76 -10.30
N GLU A 129 7.23 -11.99 -10.78
CA GLU A 129 6.98 -13.21 -10.00
C GLU A 129 8.02 -13.37 -8.90
N LEU A 130 9.30 -13.16 -9.24
CA LEU A 130 10.38 -13.15 -8.26
C LEU A 130 10.16 -12.03 -7.24
N LEU A 131 9.85 -10.83 -7.69
CA LEU A 131 9.58 -9.68 -6.78
C LEU A 131 8.40 -9.98 -5.84
N SER A 132 7.32 -10.58 -6.34
CA SER A 132 6.18 -10.99 -5.52
C SER A 132 6.57 -12.03 -4.46
N LYS A 133 7.43 -12.98 -4.83
CA LYS A 133 7.93 -14.02 -3.92
C LYS A 133 8.81 -13.41 -2.82
N GLU A 134 9.75 -12.55 -3.19
CA GLU A 134 10.69 -11.92 -2.24
C GLU A 134 9.98 -10.95 -1.28
N LEU A 135 9.01 -10.19 -1.78
CA LEU A 135 8.19 -9.30 -0.93
C LEU A 135 7.14 -10.04 -0.09
N GLY A 136 6.80 -11.27 -0.44
CA GLY A 136 5.73 -12.02 0.21
C GLY A 136 4.33 -11.45 -0.03
N CYS A 137 4.14 -10.61 -1.07
CA CYS A 137 2.87 -10.02 -1.45
C CYS A 137 2.66 -10.04 -2.96
N GLN A 138 1.42 -9.82 -3.41
CA GLN A 138 1.13 -9.80 -4.85
C GLN A 138 1.69 -8.53 -5.50
N VAL A 139 2.39 -8.71 -6.63
CA VAL A 139 2.88 -7.62 -7.49
C VAL A 139 2.16 -7.70 -8.83
N VAL A 140 1.51 -6.62 -9.22
CA VAL A 140 0.77 -6.53 -10.49
C VAL A 140 1.37 -5.42 -11.34
N PRO A 141 1.95 -5.73 -12.51
CA PRO A 141 2.47 -4.73 -13.42
C PRO A 141 1.31 -3.95 -14.06
N ILE A 142 1.42 -2.63 -14.08
CA ILE A 142 0.42 -1.74 -14.66
C ILE A 142 1.05 -0.59 -15.45
N THR A 143 0.24 0.01 -16.32
CA THR A 143 0.49 1.33 -16.89
C THR A 143 -0.75 2.17 -16.65
N ALA A 144 -0.74 2.98 -15.58
CA ALA A 144 -1.93 3.71 -15.15
C ALA A 144 -2.45 4.69 -16.21
N THR A 145 -1.59 5.25 -17.06
CA THR A 145 -1.97 6.18 -18.14
C THR A 145 -2.80 5.52 -19.23
N SER A 146 -2.49 4.28 -19.61
CA SER A 146 -3.23 3.50 -20.61
C SER A 146 -4.33 2.62 -20.01
N GLY A 147 -4.29 2.38 -18.69
CA GLY A 147 -5.17 1.44 -18.01
C GLY A 147 -4.73 -0.03 -18.11
N GLU A 148 -3.59 -0.32 -18.73
CA GLU A 148 -3.04 -1.67 -18.83
C GLU A 148 -2.81 -2.26 -17.42
N GLY A 149 -3.27 -3.50 -17.18
CA GLY A 149 -3.11 -4.22 -15.91
C GLY A 149 -4.05 -3.78 -14.78
N VAL A 150 -4.78 -2.68 -14.90
CA VAL A 150 -5.63 -2.13 -13.83
C VAL A 150 -6.77 -3.08 -13.46
N GLU A 151 -7.41 -3.76 -14.41
CA GLU A 151 -8.48 -4.73 -14.09
C GLU A 151 -7.92 -5.93 -13.30
N GLN A 152 -6.73 -6.40 -13.64
CA GLN A 152 -6.05 -7.47 -12.89
C GLN A 152 -5.68 -7.01 -11.47
N LEU A 153 -5.18 -5.79 -11.32
CA LEU A 153 -4.89 -5.18 -10.02
C LEU A 153 -6.13 -5.15 -9.13
N VAL A 154 -7.25 -4.66 -9.67
CA VAL A 154 -8.53 -4.61 -8.95
C VAL A 154 -8.99 -6.00 -8.51
N ALA A 155 -8.96 -6.97 -9.41
CA ALA A 155 -9.35 -8.34 -9.10
C ALA A 155 -8.52 -8.92 -7.93
N ARG A 156 -7.20 -8.69 -7.94
CA ARG A 156 -6.31 -9.13 -6.85
C ARG A 156 -6.58 -8.39 -5.54
N ALA A 157 -6.74 -7.07 -5.58
CA ALA A 157 -7.04 -6.27 -4.39
C ALA A 157 -8.38 -6.70 -3.74
N VAL A 158 -9.42 -6.89 -4.54
CA VAL A 158 -10.73 -7.37 -4.07
C VAL A 158 -10.63 -8.77 -3.46
N GLN A 159 -9.90 -9.68 -4.11
CA GLN A 159 -9.66 -11.03 -3.60
C GLN A 159 -8.97 -10.98 -2.22
N ILE A 160 -7.89 -10.22 -2.08
CA ILE A 160 -7.12 -10.10 -0.84
C ILE A 160 -7.96 -9.44 0.27
N ALA A 161 -8.75 -8.42 -0.07
CA ALA A 161 -9.65 -7.79 0.89
C ALA A 161 -10.72 -8.76 1.47
N GLN A 162 -11.04 -9.83 0.74
CA GLN A 162 -12.04 -10.83 1.15
C GLN A 162 -11.43 -12.02 1.91
N THR A 163 -10.12 -12.24 1.81
CA THR A 163 -9.45 -13.35 2.50
C THR A 163 -8.99 -12.95 3.90
N GLN A 164 -9.02 -13.89 4.85
CA GLN A 164 -8.21 -13.78 6.06
C GLN A 164 -6.76 -14.04 5.67
N CYS A 165 -5.87 -13.11 5.97
CA CYS A 165 -4.47 -13.26 5.64
C CYS A 165 -3.74 -13.91 6.82
N ASP A 166 -3.38 -15.19 6.69
CA ASP A 166 -2.36 -15.79 7.53
C ASP A 166 -0.99 -15.38 6.95
N ARG A 167 -0.42 -14.31 7.48
CA ARG A 167 0.88 -13.84 7.03
C ARG A 167 1.99 -14.71 7.59
N LYS A 168 2.84 -15.20 6.68
CA LYS A 168 4.20 -15.58 7.07
C LYS A 168 5.03 -14.30 7.05
N ASP A 169 5.65 -13.98 8.18
CA ASP A 169 6.59 -12.86 8.28
C ASP A 169 7.75 -13.07 7.27
N PRO A 170 7.85 -12.27 6.21
CA PRO A 170 8.90 -12.46 5.20
C PRO A 170 10.26 -11.94 5.66
N ASN A 171 10.29 -11.17 6.74
CA ASN A 171 11.50 -10.48 7.21
C ASN A 171 11.94 -11.02 8.56
N SER A 172 12.75 -12.07 8.55
CA SER A 172 13.52 -12.44 9.74
C SER A 172 14.85 -11.68 9.74
N PHE A 173 15.14 -11.00 10.84
CA PHE A 173 16.47 -10.49 11.13
C PHE A 173 17.39 -11.64 11.59
N SER A 174 18.62 -11.32 12.01
CA SER A 174 19.45 -12.33 12.64
C SER A 174 18.82 -12.88 13.93
N GLU A 175 19.14 -14.11 14.30
CA GLU A 175 18.58 -14.75 15.51
C GLU A 175 18.76 -13.90 16.77
N GLU A 176 19.84 -13.13 16.86
CA GLU A 176 20.12 -12.24 17.98
C GLU A 176 19.12 -11.08 18.03
N VAL A 177 18.83 -10.46 16.88
CA VAL A 177 17.86 -9.36 16.77
C VAL A 177 16.44 -9.88 17.05
N GLU A 178 16.06 -11.03 16.51
CA GLU A 178 14.75 -11.64 16.75
C GLU A 178 14.52 -11.93 18.23
N ARG A 179 15.54 -12.41 18.94
CA ARG A 179 15.45 -12.65 20.37
C ARG A 179 15.21 -11.35 21.16
N VAL A 180 15.97 -10.29 20.83
CA VAL A 180 15.79 -8.99 21.50
C VAL A 180 14.40 -8.41 21.19
N LEU A 181 13.92 -8.49 19.95
CA LEU A 181 12.58 -8.05 19.58
C LEU A 181 11.50 -8.84 20.34
N GLN A 182 11.69 -10.12 20.56
CA GLN A 182 10.77 -10.93 21.34
C GLN A 182 10.75 -10.49 22.82
N GLU A 183 11.92 -10.28 23.43
CA GLU A 183 12.05 -9.80 24.82
C GLU A 183 11.37 -8.43 25.00
N ILE A 184 11.63 -7.47 24.12
CA ILE A 184 10.98 -6.16 24.14
C ILE A 184 9.46 -6.32 23.91
N GLY A 185 9.07 -7.18 22.98
CA GLY A 185 7.66 -7.47 22.68
C GLY A 185 6.86 -7.95 23.89
N GLU A 186 7.45 -8.65 24.83
CA GLU A 186 6.82 -9.07 26.08
C GLU A 186 6.56 -7.90 27.05
N MET A 187 7.32 -6.81 26.89
CA MET A 187 7.23 -5.62 27.75
C MET A 187 6.23 -4.57 27.20
N VAL A 188 5.87 -4.66 25.93
CA VAL A 188 4.98 -3.69 25.26
C VAL A 188 3.56 -4.22 25.14
N ALA A 189 2.59 -3.40 25.51
CA ALA A 189 1.18 -3.75 25.33
C ALA A 189 0.82 -3.84 23.85
N PRO A 190 0.14 -4.92 23.38
CA PRO A 190 -0.22 -5.06 21.98
C PRO A 190 -1.24 -4.01 21.56
N MET A 191 -1.02 -3.36 20.43
CA MET A 191 -2.04 -2.56 19.77
C MET A 191 -2.93 -3.44 18.89
N PRO A 192 -4.25 -3.27 18.90
CA PRO A 192 -5.14 -3.97 17.98
C PRO A 192 -4.77 -3.65 16.53
N HIS A 193 -4.83 -4.66 15.64
CA HIS A 193 -4.65 -4.53 14.20
C HIS A 193 -3.23 -4.25 13.67
N ILE A 194 -2.23 -4.12 14.55
CA ILE A 194 -0.86 -3.89 14.16
C ILE A 194 -0.03 -5.10 14.57
N GLU A 195 0.83 -5.58 13.70
CA GLU A 195 1.78 -6.61 14.10
C GLU A 195 2.70 -6.10 15.20
N ARG A 196 2.88 -6.95 16.22
CA ARG A 196 3.68 -6.63 17.41
C ARG A 196 5.10 -6.16 17.04
N ARG A 197 5.66 -6.74 16.00
CA ARG A 197 6.99 -6.40 15.48
C ARG A 197 7.12 -4.96 15.02
N TRP A 198 6.07 -4.38 14.42
CA TRP A 198 6.09 -3.00 13.97
C TRP A 198 5.99 -1.99 15.13
N GLN A 199 5.51 -2.44 16.30
CA GLN A 199 5.41 -1.63 17.50
C GLN A 199 6.77 -1.46 18.22
N LEU A 200 7.74 -2.29 17.91
CA LEU A 200 9.07 -2.36 18.50
C LEU A 200 10.10 -1.60 17.70
#